data_c4991a9e4a414f94b012f506ffe19a53
#
_entry.id   c4991a9e4a414f94b012f506ffe19a53
#
_cell.length_a   1.000
_cell.length_b   1.000
_cell.length_c   1.000
_cell.angle_alpha   90.00
_cell.angle_beta   90.00
_cell.angle_gamma   90.00
#
_symmetry.space_group_name_H-M   'P 1'
#
loop_
_entity.id
_entity.type
_entity.pdbx_description
1 polymer ?
#
loop_
_entity_poly.entity_id
_entity_poly.type
_entity_poly.pdbx_seq_one_letter_code
_entity_poly.pdbx_strand_id
1 'polypeptide(L)'
;FIDIYGLQDELTPEVEDKDITVHRVFENRDEVPDSMKNSNYTRTYRDEIVSLLSYAVGCMFGRYSIYKDGLLFAGEPYSLQAFVDKMNDRPGTISADELERAYRNEGVVVDEMFFPDADNVIPITDEEYLDDDIVSRLCTWLKAVYGADTLEANLDYIAKALGNKGSTSREIIRNYFLNDFFKDHCQTY
;
A
#
# COMPACT_ATOMS: atom_id res chain seq x y z
N PHE A 1 -14.65 -15.55 -28.83
CA PHE A 1 -13.63 -16.52 -29.29
C PHE A 1 -14.30 -17.85 -29.68
N ILE A 2 -15.09 -18.47 -28.79
CA ILE A 2 -15.76 -19.77 -29.08
C ILE A 2 -16.54 -19.70 -30.40
N ASP A 3 -17.36 -18.68 -30.59
CA ASP A 3 -18.14 -18.48 -31.82
C ASP A 3 -17.28 -18.20 -33.06
N ILE A 4 -16.20 -17.42 -32.89
CA ILE A 4 -15.30 -17.07 -34.00
C ILE A 4 -14.55 -18.29 -34.53
N TYR A 5 -14.19 -19.24 -33.64
CA TYR A 5 -13.46 -20.44 -33.98
C TYR A 5 -14.36 -21.66 -34.19
N GLY A 6 -15.68 -21.51 -34.06
CA GLY A 6 -16.65 -22.60 -34.29
C GLY A 6 -16.57 -23.74 -33.26
N LEU A 7 -16.24 -23.41 -32.02
CA LEU A 7 -16.01 -24.37 -30.93
C LEU A 7 -17.21 -24.52 -29.98
N GLN A 8 -18.41 -24.10 -30.39
CA GLN A 8 -19.62 -24.09 -29.56
C GLN A 8 -20.05 -25.50 -29.11
N ASP A 9 -19.73 -26.52 -29.90
CA ASP A 9 -20.06 -27.89 -29.58
C ASP A 9 -19.05 -28.56 -28.63
N GLU A 10 -17.85 -27.98 -28.48
CA GLU A 10 -16.75 -28.53 -27.69
C GLU A 10 -16.49 -27.69 -26.39
N LEU A 11 -16.78 -26.41 -26.40
CA LEU A 11 -16.47 -25.47 -25.31
C LEU A 11 -17.68 -24.67 -24.90
N THR A 12 -17.80 -24.46 -23.60
CA THR A 12 -18.72 -23.51 -23.01
C THR A 12 -17.98 -22.27 -22.51
N PRO A 13 -18.58 -21.05 -22.56
CA PRO A 13 -17.97 -19.87 -21.96
C PRO A 13 -18.00 -19.89 -20.42
N GLU A 14 -18.74 -20.80 -19.83
CA GLU A 14 -18.87 -20.95 -18.38
C GLU A 14 -17.66 -21.67 -17.82
N VAL A 15 -17.03 -21.04 -16.82
CA VAL A 15 -15.89 -21.58 -16.08
C VAL A 15 -16.36 -21.91 -14.67
N GLU A 16 -16.13 -23.15 -14.23
CA GLU A 16 -16.46 -23.53 -12.85
C GLU A 16 -15.57 -22.74 -11.87
N ASP A 17 -16.11 -22.39 -10.70
CA ASP A 17 -15.42 -21.60 -9.67
C ASP A 17 -14.05 -22.17 -9.28
N LYS A 18 -13.90 -23.49 -9.28
CA LYS A 18 -12.63 -24.17 -8.98
C LYS A 18 -11.52 -23.92 -9.99
N ASP A 19 -11.91 -23.61 -11.25
CA ASP A 19 -10.99 -23.37 -12.37
C ASP A 19 -10.69 -21.89 -12.61
N ILE A 20 -11.27 -21.00 -11.76
CA ILE A 20 -11.02 -19.57 -11.83
C ILE A 20 -9.63 -19.27 -11.23
N THR A 21 -8.78 -18.66 -12.04
CA THR A 21 -7.40 -18.27 -11.70
C THR A 21 -7.20 -16.76 -11.58
N VAL A 22 -8.28 -15.98 -11.56
CA VAL A 22 -8.29 -14.54 -11.33
C VAL A 22 -8.82 -14.26 -9.94
N HIS A 23 -8.14 -13.39 -9.19
CA HIS A 23 -8.58 -13.02 -7.86
C HIS A 23 -9.99 -12.42 -7.89
N ARG A 24 -10.86 -12.95 -7.04
CA ARG A 24 -12.18 -12.39 -6.75
C ARG A 24 -12.18 -11.79 -5.35
N VAL A 25 -12.61 -10.55 -5.25
CA VAL A 25 -12.67 -9.82 -3.98
C VAL A 25 -14.11 -9.80 -3.48
N PHE A 26 -14.30 -10.25 -2.25
CA PHE A 26 -15.58 -10.27 -1.55
C PHE A 26 -15.56 -9.26 -0.40
N GLU A 27 -16.71 -8.79 0.05
CA GLU A 27 -16.77 -7.85 1.17
C GLU A 27 -16.21 -8.48 2.45
N ASN A 28 -16.59 -9.73 2.70
CA ASN A 28 -16.11 -10.50 3.86
C ASN A 28 -16.09 -12.01 3.54
N ARG A 29 -15.55 -12.81 4.47
CA ARG A 29 -15.44 -14.27 4.31
C ARG A 29 -16.78 -15.01 4.23
N ASP A 30 -17.83 -14.44 4.80
CA ASP A 30 -19.17 -15.09 4.83
C ASP A 30 -19.86 -15.03 3.47
N GLU A 31 -19.47 -14.07 2.63
CA GLU A 31 -19.98 -13.94 1.26
C GLU A 31 -19.29 -14.83 0.24
N VAL A 32 -18.19 -15.49 0.64
CA VAL A 32 -17.45 -16.36 -0.26
C VAL A 32 -18.26 -17.64 -0.53
N PRO A 33 -18.59 -17.97 -1.78
CA PRO A 33 -19.24 -19.23 -2.13
C PRO A 33 -18.46 -20.45 -1.64
N ASP A 34 -19.14 -21.51 -1.24
CA ASP A 34 -18.50 -22.74 -0.73
C ASP A 34 -17.50 -23.34 -1.74
N SER A 35 -17.81 -23.23 -3.03
CA SER A 35 -16.95 -23.64 -4.13
C SER A 35 -15.59 -22.90 -4.20
N MET A 36 -15.52 -21.69 -3.62
CA MET A 36 -14.33 -20.83 -3.63
C MET A 36 -13.63 -20.69 -2.27
N LYS A 37 -14.20 -21.21 -1.18
CA LYS A 37 -13.64 -21.02 0.19
C LYS A 37 -12.19 -21.47 0.35
N ASN A 38 -11.77 -22.46 -0.43
CA ASN A 38 -10.40 -22.99 -0.41
C ASN A 38 -9.57 -22.57 -1.63
N SER A 39 -10.07 -21.64 -2.43
CA SER A 39 -9.34 -21.13 -3.58
C SER A 39 -8.28 -20.11 -3.17
N ASN A 40 -7.07 -20.21 -3.70
CA ASN A 40 -6.01 -19.22 -3.54
C ASN A 40 -6.33 -17.88 -4.23
N TYR A 41 -7.38 -17.85 -5.04
CA TYR A 41 -7.82 -16.67 -5.78
C TYR A 41 -8.98 -15.94 -5.11
N THR A 42 -9.34 -16.32 -3.89
CA THR A 42 -10.36 -15.64 -3.08
C THR A 42 -9.70 -14.64 -2.15
N ARG A 43 -10.12 -13.38 -2.23
CA ARG A 43 -9.67 -12.29 -1.37
C ARG A 43 -10.88 -11.55 -0.79
N THR A 44 -10.66 -10.88 0.31
CA THR A 44 -11.64 -9.98 0.93
C THR A 44 -11.14 -8.54 0.86
N TYR A 45 -12.03 -7.56 1.12
CA TYR A 45 -11.61 -6.16 1.23
C TYR A 45 -10.52 -5.96 2.29
N ARG A 46 -10.56 -6.74 3.38
CA ARG A 46 -9.51 -6.72 4.38
C ARG A 46 -8.16 -7.17 3.79
N ASP A 47 -8.15 -8.22 2.98
CA ASP A 47 -6.92 -8.73 2.35
C ASP A 47 -6.32 -7.68 1.39
N GLU A 48 -7.17 -6.94 0.67
CA GLU A 48 -6.74 -5.83 -0.21
C GLU A 48 -6.15 -4.67 0.60
N ILE A 49 -6.79 -4.27 1.70
CA ILE A 49 -6.28 -3.21 2.57
C ILE A 49 -4.98 -3.60 3.25
N VAL A 50 -4.83 -4.84 3.70
CA VAL A 50 -3.57 -5.36 4.25
C VAL A 50 -2.45 -5.27 3.22
N SER A 51 -2.71 -5.64 1.98
CA SER A 51 -1.74 -5.51 0.88
C SER A 51 -1.40 -4.05 0.58
N LEU A 52 -2.39 -3.15 0.58
CA LEU A 52 -2.19 -1.72 0.40
C LEU A 52 -1.30 -1.13 1.50
N LEU A 53 -1.56 -1.47 2.77
CA LEU A 53 -0.76 -1.00 3.91
C LEU A 53 0.67 -1.55 3.86
N SER A 54 0.84 -2.80 3.47
CA SER A 54 2.17 -3.39 3.26
C SER A 54 2.95 -2.68 2.16
N TYR A 55 2.29 -2.31 1.06
CA TYR A 55 2.88 -1.53 -0.02
C TYR A 55 3.24 -0.10 0.44
N ALA A 56 2.33 0.58 1.15
CA ALA A 56 2.57 1.91 1.69
C ALA A 56 3.80 1.94 2.62
N VAL A 57 3.91 0.95 3.52
CA VAL A 57 5.10 0.77 4.37
C VAL A 57 6.36 0.54 3.53
N GLY A 58 6.26 -0.28 2.48
CA GLY A 58 7.37 -0.46 1.54
C GLY A 58 7.81 0.84 0.87
N CYS A 59 6.87 1.75 0.55
CA CYS A 59 7.18 3.10 0.05
C CYS A 59 7.85 3.96 1.13
N MET A 60 7.39 3.87 2.39
CA MET A 60 7.96 4.63 3.51
C MET A 60 9.44 4.28 3.76
N PHE A 61 9.84 3.04 3.50
CA PHE A 61 11.22 2.56 3.63
C PHE A 61 12.00 2.56 2.31
N GLY A 62 11.45 3.12 1.23
CA GLY A 62 12.13 3.21 -0.06
C GLY A 62 12.20 1.91 -0.85
N ARG A 63 11.56 0.83 -0.39
CA ARG A 63 11.49 -0.43 -1.14
C ARG A 63 10.75 -0.27 -2.46
N TYR A 64 9.72 0.55 -2.47
CA TYR A 64 8.91 0.93 -3.63
C TYR A 64 8.80 2.44 -3.73
N SER A 65 8.28 2.92 -4.85
CA SER A 65 7.87 4.31 -5.04
C SER A 65 6.50 4.37 -5.73
N ILE A 66 5.70 5.38 -5.38
CA ILE A 66 4.45 5.67 -6.08
C ILE A 66 4.69 6.30 -7.48
N TYR A 67 5.94 6.67 -7.80
CA TYR A 67 6.31 7.36 -9.04
C TYR A 67 7.07 6.48 -10.03
N LYS A 68 7.49 5.29 -9.61
CA LYS A 68 8.27 4.37 -10.45
C LYS A 68 7.88 2.93 -10.16
N ASP A 69 7.59 2.18 -11.21
CA ASP A 69 7.26 0.77 -11.11
C ASP A 69 8.45 -0.07 -10.65
N GLY A 70 8.12 -1.12 -9.90
CA GLY A 70 9.07 -2.13 -9.49
C GLY A 70 9.76 -1.86 -8.15
N LEU A 71 10.75 -2.70 -7.87
CA LEU A 71 11.52 -2.69 -6.63
C LEU A 71 12.69 -1.71 -6.75
N LEU A 72 12.80 -0.77 -5.81
CA LEU A 72 13.92 0.18 -5.76
C LEU A 72 15.06 -0.30 -4.86
N PHE A 73 14.75 -0.69 -3.61
CA PHE A 73 15.73 -1.19 -2.65
C PHE A 73 15.33 -2.58 -2.15
N ALA A 74 16.28 -3.52 -2.20
CA ALA A 74 16.07 -4.92 -1.85
C ALA A 74 17.09 -5.46 -0.82
N GLY A 75 17.59 -4.57 0.06
CA GLY A 75 18.54 -4.92 1.10
C GLY A 75 19.93 -4.29 0.94
N GLU A 76 20.19 -3.59 -0.15
CA GLU A 76 21.35 -2.69 -0.27
C GLU A 76 21.21 -1.49 0.66
N PRO A 77 22.32 -0.84 1.04
CA PRO A 77 22.27 0.34 1.90
C PRO A 77 21.39 1.44 1.30
N TYR A 78 20.43 1.90 2.09
CA TYR A 78 19.59 3.03 1.72
C TYR A 78 20.30 4.35 1.98
N SER A 79 20.16 5.29 1.05
CA SER A 79 20.36 6.71 1.30
C SER A 79 19.38 7.50 0.43
N LEU A 80 19.02 8.69 0.89
CA LEU A 80 18.12 9.57 0.15
C LEU A 80 18.66 9.88 -1.24
N GLN A 81 19.96 10.15 -1.36
CA GLN A 81 20.60 10.38 -2.66
C GLN A 81 20.47 9.15 -3.58
N ALA A 82 20.73 7.94 -3.07
CA ALA A 82 20.61 6.72 -3.86
C ALA A 82 19.14 6.47 -4.28
N PHE A 83 18.16 6.85 -3.44
CA PHE A 83 16.74 6.80 -3.81
C PHE A 83 16.45 7.76 -4.98
N VAL A 84 16.90 9.01 -4.88
CA VAL A 84 16.71 10.00 -5.94
C VAL A 84 17.39 9.57 -7.24
N ASP A 85 18.61 9.05 -7.16
CA ASP A 85 19.35 8.57 -8.34
C ASP A 85 18.60 7.41 -9.03
N LYS A 86 18.00 6.51 -8.25
CA LYS A 86 17.18 5.42 -8.78
C LYS A 86 15.84 5.90 -9.35
N MET A 87 15.27 6.97 -8.78
CA MET A 87 14.03 7.58 -9.27
C MET A 87 14.23 8.33 -10.58
N ASN A 88 15.40 8.98 -10.76
CA ASN A 88 15.72 9.74 -11.94
C ASN A 88 16.37 8.84 -12.99
N ASP A 89 15.77 8.71 -14.17
CA ASP A 89 16.41 8.10 -15.34
C ASP A 89 17.63 8.93 -15.83
N ARG A 90 17.79 10.15 -15.26
CA ARG A 90 18.92 11.06 -15.47
C ARG A 90 19.49 11.48 -14.13
N PRO A 91 20.62 10.93 -13.69
CA PRO A 91 21.31 11.36 -12.47
C PRO A 91 21.57 12.89 -12.46
N GLY A 92 21.22 13.55 -11.37
CA GLY A 92 21.49 14.98 -11.18
C GLY A 92 20.34 15.95 -11.45
N THR A 93 19.10 15.48 -11.64
CA THR A 93 17.93 16.36 -11.85
C THR A 93 17.48 17.04 -10.55
N ILE A 94 17.62 16.39 -9.41
CA ILE A 94 17.40 16.93 -8.06
C ILE A 94 18.62 16.55 -7.22
N SER A 95 19.27 17.53 -6.60
CA SER A 95 20.40 17.25 -5.70
C SER A 95 19.90 16.75 -4.33
N ALA A 96 20.75 16.00 -3.61
CA ALA A 96 20.45 15.56 -2.25
C ALA A 96 20.17 16.75 -1.31
N ASP A 97 20.91 17.86 -1.51
CA ASP A 97 20.72 19.09 -0.71
C ASP A 97 19.37 19.75 -0.96
N GLU A 98 18.88 19.77 -2.20
CA GLU A 98 17.55 20.28 -2.53
C GLU A 98 16.45 19.41 -1.92
N LEU A 99 16.67 18.12 -1.92
CA LEU A 99 15.76 17.15 -1.34
C LEU A 99 15.74 17.25 0.19
N GLU A 100 16.91 17.36 0.84
CA GLU A 100 17.04 17.55 2.29
C GLU A 100 16.36 18.86 2.75
N ARG A 101 16.48 19.93 1.96
CA ARG A 101 15.74 21.18 2.22
C ARG A 101 14.24 21.02 2.08
N ALA A 102 13.77 20.25 1.10
CA ALA A 102 12.36 19.93 0.96
C ALA A 102 11.81 19.20 2.19
N TYR A 103 12.57 18.23 2.72
CA TYR A 103 12.21 17.53 3.96
C TYR A 103 12.19 18.44 5.19
N ARG A 104 13.07 19.44 5.26
CA ARG A 104 13.15 20.37 6.40
C ARG A 104 12.15 21.53 6.33
N ASN A 105 11.25 21.57 5.38
CA ASN A 105 10.30 22.66 5.18
C ASN A 105 10.94 24.02 4.92
N GLU A 106 12.15 24.09 4.41
CA GLU A 106 12.90 25.32 4.16
C GLU A 106 12.53 26.00 2.82
N GLY A 107 11.25 25.91 2.43
CA GLY A 107 10.72 26.71 1.30
C GLY A 107 11.06 26.21 -0.10
N VAL A 108 11.63 25.02 -0.24
CA VAL A 108 11.75 24.34 -1.52
C VAL A 108 10.47 23.51 -1.68
N VAL A 109 9.54 23.99 -2.48
CA VAL A 109 8.35 23.26 -2.90
C VAL A 109 8.82 22.19 -3.91
N VAL A 110 9.12 21.01 -3.40
CA VAL A 110 9.06 19.81 -4.22
C VAL A 110 7.59 19.41 -4.15
N ASP A 111 6.84 19.83 -5.15
CA ASP A 111 5.39 19.64 -5.26
C ASP A 111 4.96 18.31 -4.65
N GLU A 112 4.19 18.35 -3.55
CA GLU A 112 3.40 17.28 -2.93
C GLU A 112 3.95 15.83 -3.08
N MET A 113 5.26 15.67 -3.34
CA MET A 113 5.86 14.37 -3.55
C MET A 113 6.06 13.63 -2.21
N PHE A 114 5.73 12.36 -2.21
CA PHE A 114 6.02 11.46 -1.08
C PHE A 114 7.44 10.89 -1.22
N PHE A 115 8.23 11.06 -0.16
CA PHE A 115 9.58 10.48 -0.07
C PHE A 115 9.66 9.47 1.09
N PRO A 116 10.54 8.46 0.97
CA PRO A 116 10.86 7.59 2.09
C PRO A 116 11.39 8.37 3.29
N ASP A 117 11.36 7.75 4.45
CA ASP A 117 11.94 8.33 5.65
C ASP A 117 13.46 8.53 5.49
N ALA A 118 13.98 9.68 5.97
CA ALA A 118 15.37 10.07 5.69
C ALA A 118 16.39 9.20 6.43
N ASP A 119 16.12 8.81 7.66
CA ASP A 119 16.97 7.94 8.48
C ASP A 119 16.51 6.48 8.47
N ASN A 120 15.42 6.19 7.73
CA ASN A 120 14.82 4.88 7.58
C ASN A 120 14.31 4.29 8.92
N VAL A 121 13.88 5.16 9.84
CA VAL A 121 13.31 4.79 11.15
C VAL A 121 11.96 5.44 11.32
N ILE A 122 10.89 4.64 11.37
CA ILE A 122 9.53 5.12 11.54
C ILE A 122 8.99 4.64 12.89
N PRO A 123 8.70 5.54 13.84
CA PRO A 123 8.18 5.16 15.13
C PRO A 123 6.75 4.59 15.04
N ILE A 124 6.46 3.61 15.90
CA ILE A 124 5.10 3.13 16.15
C ILE A 124 4.81 3.36 17.62
N THR A 125 3.90 4.26 17.91
CA THR A 125 3.54 4.66 19.28
C THR A 125 2.08 4.30 19.55
N ASP A 126 1.72 4.13 20.82
CA ASP A 126 0.36 3.81 21.27
C ASP A 126 -0.60 5.01 21.13
N GLU A 127 -0.07 6.24 21.18
CA GLU A 127 -0.80 7.47 20.94
C GLU A 127 -0.05 8.34 19.91
N GLU A 128 -0.67 9.44 19.46
CA GLU A 128 -0.10 10.36 18.50
C GLU A 128 0.83 11.36 19.22
N TYR A 129 2.10 10.97 19.39
CA TYR A 129 3.12 11.81 20.04
C TYR A 129 4.09 12.46 19.05
N LEU A 130 4.26 11.87 17.88
CA LEU A 130 5.29 12.24 16.91
C LEU A 130 4.65 12.54 15.54
N ASP A 131 5.12 13.60 14.92
CA ASP A 131 4.62 14.04 13.61
C ASP A 131 5.05 13.10 12.47
N ASP A 132 6.06 12.24 12.71
CA ASP A 132 6.65 11.30 11.77
C ASP A 132 6.32 9.82 12.08
N ASP A 133 5.35 9.56 12.96
CA ASP A 133 4.94 8.21 13.27
C ASP A 133 4.28 7.51 12.06
N ILE A 134 4.12 6.20 12.17
CA ILE A 134 3.61 5.35 11.08
C ILE A 134 2.24 5.81 10.55
N VAL A 135 1.34 6.33 11.41
CA VAL A 135 0.01 6.81 11.00
C VAL A 135 0.11 8.15 10.30
N SER A 136 0.95 9.08 10.80
CA SER A 136 1.23 10.36 10.17
C SER A 136 1.87 10.17 8.79
N ARG A 137 2.83 9.25 8.67
CA ARG A 137 3.46 8.86 7.40
C ARG A 137 2.44 8.25 6.43
N LEU A 138 1.52 7.41 6.92
CA LEU A 138 0.43 6.86 6.11
C LEU A 138 -0.50 7.97 5.59
N CYS A 139 -0.87 8.94 6.43
CA CYS A 139 -1.68 10.08 5.99
C CYS A 139 -0.99 10.87 4.88
N THR A 140 0.32 11.11 5.00
CA THR A 140 1.11 11.79 3.96
C THR A 140 1.14 10.98 2.67
N TRP A 141 1.34 9.66 2.76
CA TRP A 141 1.31 8.76 1.61
C TRP A 141 -0.06 8.75 0.92
N LEU A 142 -1.16 8.65 1.71
CA LEU A 142 -2.53 8.68 1.17
C LEU A 142 -2.84 9.99 0.45
N LYS A 143 -2.38 11.14 0.98
CA LYS A 143 -2.52 12.45 0.32
C LYS A 143 -1.79 12.48 -1.03
N ALA A 144 -0.56 11.95 -1.08
CA ALA A 144 0.23 11.92 -2.30
C ALA A 144 -0.36 11.01 -3.38
N VAL A 145 -1.03 9.91 -2.99
CA VAL A 145 -1.62 8.94 -3.94
C VAL A 145 -3.02 9.35 -4.39
N TYR A 146 -3.87 9.78 -3.44
CA TYR A 146 -5.31 9.95 -3.68
C TYR A 146 -5.80 11.39 -3.58
N GLY A 147 -4.92 12.32 -3.17
CA GLY A 147 -5.27 13.71 -2.94
C GLY A 147 -5.67 14.00 -1.48
N ALA A 148 -5.42 15.24 -1.05
CA ALA A 148 -5.66 15.65 0.33
C ALA A 148 -7.15 15.71 0.71
N ASP A 149 -8.00 16.01 -0.25
CA ASP A 149 -9.46 16.11 -0.11
C ASP A 149 -10.15 14.77 0.17
N THR A 150 -9.51 13.66 -0.18
CA THR A 150 -10.04 12.30 0.04
C THR A 150 -9.51 11.62 1.30
N LEU A 151 -8.60 12.25 2.05
CA LEU A 151 -7.87 11.64 3.15
C LEU A 151 -8.79 10.98 4.19
N GLU A 152 -9.77 11.72 4.72
CA GLU A 152 -10.63 11.20 5.79
C GLU A 152 -11.49 10.03 5.29
N ALA A 153 -12.00 10.11 4.06
CA ALA A 153 -12.75 9.01 3.45
C ALA A 153 -11.90 7.74 3.27
N ASN A 154 -10.63 7.89 2.88
CA ASN A 154 -9.70 6.78 2.76
C ASN A 154 -9.34 6.17 4.12
N LEU A 155 -9.12 6.99 5.14
CA LEU A 155 -8.86 6.51 6.50
C LEU A 155 -10.07 5.73 7.06
N ASP A 156 -11.28 6.23 6.85
CA ASP A 156 -12.50 5.54 7.28
C ASP A 156 -12.70 4.21 6.55
N TYR A 157 -12.41 4.17 5.26
CA TYR A 157 -12.48 2.93 4.48
C TYR A 157 -11.47 1.89 4.97
N ILE A 158 -10.22 2.31 5.22
CA ILE A 158 -9.17 1.45 5.78
C ILE A 158 -9.58 0.92 7.15
N ALA A 159 -10.02 1.81 8.06
CA ALA A 159 -10.44 1.45 9.40
C ALA A 159 -11.60 0.45 9.41
N LYS A 160 -12.61 0.67 8.54
CA LYS A 160 -13.73 -0.25 8.36
C LYS A 160 -13.25 -1.65 7.95
N ALA A 161 -12.35 -1.74 6.99
CA ALA A 161 -11.81 -3.01 6.51
C ALA A 161 -10.98 -3.74 7.58
N LEU A 162 -10.29 -3.00 8.47
CA LEU A 162 -9.50 -3.56 9.58
C LEU A 162 -10.35 -4.01 10.77
N GLY A 163 -11.64 -3.67 10.83
CA GLY A 163 -12.59 -4.22 11.81
C GLY A 163 -12.92 -3.32 12.99
N ASN A 164 -12.74 -2.00 12.87
CA ASN A 164 -13.26 -0.98 13.81
C ASN A 164 -12.90 -1.19 15.31
N LYS A 165 -11.65 -1.56 15.62
CA LYS A 165 -11.13 -1.67 16.98
C LYS A 165 -10.54 -0.33 17.46
N GLY A 166 -11.37 0.65 17.76
CA GLY A 166 -10.98 1.99 18.22
C GLY A 166 -12.11 3.01 18.06
N SER A 167 -11.89 4.23 18.52
CA SER A 167 -12.88 5.32 18.53
C SER A 167 -12.77 6.20 17.27
N THR A 168 -11.61 6.27 16.65
CA THR A 168 -11.34 7.04 15.44
C THR A 168 -10.64 6.17 14.41
N SER A 169 -10.72 6.54 13.12
CA SER A 169 -10.06 5.81 12.04
C SER A 169 -8.54 5.75 12.22
N ARG A 170 -7.92 6.84 12.70
CA ARG A 170 -6.47 6.87 13.01
C ARG A 170 -6.11 5.94 14.16
N GLU A 171 -6.91 5.90 15.22
CA GLU A 171 -6.70 4.98 16.36
C GLU A 171 -6.84 3.51 15.92
N ILE A 172 -7.81 3.18 15.08
CA ILE A 172 -8.00 1.83 14.55
C ILE A 172 -6.79 1.40 13.72
N ILE A 173 -6.29 2.27 12.84
CA ILE A 173 -5.11 2.02 12.01
C ILE A 173 -3.86 1.88 12.88
N ARG A 174 -3.69 2.72 13.90
CA ARG A 174 -2.60 2.63 14.88
C ARG A 174 -2.59 1.30 15.60
N ASN A 175 -3.76 0.88 16.12
CA ASN A 175 -3.92 -0.41 16.77
C ASN A 175 -3.59 -1.59 15.85
N TYR A 176 -3.92 -1.49 14.57
CA TYR A 176 -3.53 -2.49 13.59
C TYR A 176 -2.01 -2.57 13.42
N PHE A 177 -1.30 -1.44 13.28
CA PHE A 177 0.16 -1.43 13.17
C PHE A 177 0.84 -1.99 14.43
N LEU A 178 0.31 -1.69 15.62
CA LEU A 178 0.85 -2.19 16.88
C LEU A 178 0.69 -3.70 17.06
N ASN A 179 -0.45 -4.27 16.63
CA ASN A 179 -0.83 -5.62 17.08
C ASN A 179 -0.88 -6.65 15.95
N ASP A 180 -1.27 -6.27 14.75
CA ASP A 180 -1.63 -7.22 13.70
C ASP A 180 -0.74 -7.10 12.43
N PHE A 181 -0.21 -5.92 12.12
CA PHE A 181 0.52 -5.64 10.87
C PHE A 181 1.67 -6.60 10.62
N PHE A 182 2.52 -6.84 11.60
CA PHE A 182 3.71 -7.70 11.43
C PHE A 182 3.32 -9.11 11.01
N LYS A 183 2.29 -9.67 11.66
CA LYS A 183 1.78 -11.01 11.33
C LYS A 183 1.22 -11.06 9.90
N ASP A 184 0.39 -10.10 9.55
CA ASP A 184 -0.27 -10.06 8.24
C ASP A 184 0.77 -9.82 7.12
N HIS A 185 1.74 -8.92 7.35
CA HIS A 185 2.83 -8.65 6.41
C HIS A 185 3.67 -9.89 6.13
N CYS A 186 4.05 -10.65 7.16
CA CYS A 186 4.80 -11.91 7.00
C CYS A 186 4.00 -13.01 6.27
N GLN A 187 2.68 -12.92 6.22
CA GLN A 187 1.84 -13.86 5.47
C GLN A 187 1.66 -13.45 4.01
N THR A 188 1.86 -12.18 3.70
CA THR A 188 1.70 -11.62 2.34
C THR A 188 2.97 -11.84 1.52
N TYR A 189 4.12 -11.87 2.16
CA TYR A 189 5.46 -11.99 1.57
C TYR A 189 6.23 -13.16 2.18
#